data_93151b4b5151968bc1791b9055d22bc7
#
_entry.id   93151b4b5151968bc1791b9055d22bc7
#
_cell.length_a   1.000
_cell.length_b   1.000
_cell.length_c   1.000
_cell.angle_alpha   90.00
_cell.angle_beta   90.00
_cell.angle_gamma   90.00
#
_symmetry.space_group_name_H-M   'P 1'
#
loop_
_entity.id
_entity.type
_entity.pdbx_description
1 polymer ?
#
loop_
_entity_poly.entity_id
_entity_poly.type
_entity_poly.pdbx_seq_one_letter_code
_entity_poly.pdbx_strand_id
1 'polypeptide(L)'
;MRVRGWNADFRATGQTGIMIAGEGVAIDAVVADFISGAVEWLAPANEPDHWDVIEGQGSLFHPAFAGVSLGLLHGAQPDALVLCHEPTRTHMRGLKDQPLPGLRECLDLNLRCAALTNPAARAVGVAVNTAHLPEGERDRRLAMIEDELGLPAVDPIATGVGRIVDGLA
;
A
#
# COMPACT_ATOMS: atom_id res chain seq x y z
N MET A 1 -5.02 13.30 5.38
CA MET A 1 -5.02 13.26 6.84
C MET A 1 -4.65 14.64 7.42
N ARG A 2 -3.45 15.16 7.27
CA ARG A 2 -3.04 16.48 7.82
C ARG A 2 -3.96 17.65 7.46
N VAL A 3 -4.44 17.72 6.20
CA VAL A 3 -5.41 18.75 5.75
C VAL A 3 -6.73 18.71 6.54
N ARG A 4 -7.06 17.55 7.15
CA ARG A 4 -8.22 17.35 8.03
C ARG A 4 -7.90 17.53 9.50
N GLY A 5 -6.70 18.02 9.85
CA GLY A 5 -6.26 18.22 11.21
C GLY A 5 -5.81 16.95 11.95
N TRP A 6 -5.63 15.83 11.23
CA TRP A 6 -5.14 14.59 11.83
C TRP A 6 -3.63 14.66 12.04
N ASN A 7 -3.17 14.12 13.15
CA ASN A 7 -1.75 13.93 13.43
C ASN A 7 -1.26 12.74 12.60
N ALA A 8 -0.47 12.99 11.55
CA ALA A 8 -0.05 11.94 10.62
C ALA A 8 1.30 12.23 10.00
N ASP A 9 2.16 11.22 9.93
CA ASP A 9 3.46 11.28 9.27
C ASP A 9 3.59 10.25 8.16
N PHE A 10 4.39 10.59 7.15
CA PHE A 10 4.76 9.69 6.09
C PHE A 10 6.08 9.00 6.43
N ARG A 11 6.11 7.68 6.32
CA ARG A 11 7.28 6.83 6.57
C ARG A 11 7.77 6.23 5.26
N ALA A 12 8.85 6.80 4.73
CA ALA A 12 9.42 6.40 3.45
C ALA A 12 10.26 5.12 3.59
N THR A 13 9.99 4.14 2.74
CA THR A 13 10.67 2.83 2.72
C THR A 13 11.38 2.56 1.39
N GLY A 14 11.21 3.39 0.39
CA GLY A 14 11.81 3.29 -0.94
C GLY A 14 12.51 4.58 -1.35
N GLN A 15 13.38 4.48 -2.34
CA GLN A 15 14.23 5.58 -2.80
C GLN A 15 13.43 6.84 -3.16
N THR A 16 12.31 6.69 -3.86
CA THR A 16 11.47 7.82 -4.27
C THR A 16 10.81 8.50 -3.06
N GLY A 17 10.27 7.70 -2.14
CA GLY A 17 9.68 8.23 -0.90
C GLY A 17 10.71 8.98 -0.06
N ILE A 18 11.92 8.43 0.08
CA ILE A 18 13.03 9.07 0.81
C ILE A 18 13.43 10.40 0.15
N MET A 19 13.51 10.46 -1.18
CA MET A 19 13.82 11.70 -1.89
C MET A 19 12.75 12.78 -1.65
N ILE A 20 11.49 12.40 -1.54
CA ILE A 20 10.36 13.32 -1.30
C ILE A 20 10.32 13.76 0.17
N ALA A 21 10.49 12.82 1.10
CA ALA A 21 10.39 13.08 2.55
C ALA A 21 11.66 13.71 3.14
N GLY A 22 12.82 13.49 2.50
CA GLY A 22 14.13 13.90 3.03
C GLY A 22 14.71 12.93 4.06
N GLU A 23 13.94 11.92 4.47
CA GLU A 23 14.33 10.89 5.45
C GLU A 23 13.61 9.57 5.15
N GLY A 24 14.06 8.48 5.76
CA GLY A 24 13.45 7.15 5.60
C GLY A 24 14.47 6.02 5.63
N VAL A 25 14.03 4.81 5.36
CA VAL A 25 14.88 3.62 5.29
C VAL A 25 14.66 2.92 3.95
N ALA A 26 15.73 2.76 3.16
CA ALA A 26 15.68 1.95 1.94
C ALA A 26 15.55 0.46 2.34
N ILE A 27 14.32 0.01 2.53
CA ILE A 27 14.03 -1.28 3.17
C ILE A 27 14.50 -2.48 2.32
N ASP A 28 14.59 -2.30 1.01
CA ASP A 28 15.13 -3.27 0.06
C ASP A 28 16.67 -3.45 0.16
N ALA A 29 17.35 -2.53 0.84
CA ALA A 29 18.78 -2.59 1.12
C ALA A 29 19.09 -3.14 2.53
N VAL A 30 18.07 -3.44 3.33
CA VAL A 30 18.23 -4.01 4.67
C VAL A 30 18.41 -5.53 4.59
N VAL A 31 19.34 -6.06 5.39
CA VAL A 31 19.50 -7.52 5.53
C VAL A 31 18.20 -8.14 6.03
N ALA A 32 17.77 -9.25 5.42
CA ALA A 32 16.44 -9.84 5.61
C ALA A 32 16.02 -10.01 7.08
N ASP A 33 16.92 -10.48 7.95
CA ASP A 33 16.66 -10.68 9.38
C ASP A 33 16.37 -9.37 10.14
N PHE A 34 16.74 -8.23 9.56
CA PHE A 34 16.58 -6.92 10.20
C PHE A 34 15.47 -6.07 9.57
N ILE A 35 14.78 -6.55 8.52
CA ILE A 35 13.74 -5.77 7.83
C ILE A 35 12.65 -5.33 8.80
N SER A 36 12.08 -6.24 9.59
CA SER A 36 11.01 -5.91 10.54
C SER A 36 11.47 -4.93 11.62
N GLY A 37 12.70 -5.11 12.15
CA GLY A 37 13.28 -4.18 13.13
C GLY A 37 13.57 -2.80 12.54
N ALA A 38 13.98 -2.73 11.27
CA ALA A 38 14.19 -1.45 10.59
C ALA A 38 12.86 -0.69 10.40
N VAL A 39 11.76 -1.41 10.14
CA VAL A 39 10.42 -0.81 10.04
C VAL A 39 9.93 -0.33 11.40
N GLU A 40 10.13 -1.10 12.47
CA GLU A 40 9.81 -0.69 13.84
C GLU A 40 10.60 0.59 14.24
N TRP A 41 11.87 0.67 13.86
CA TRP A 41 12.66 1.88 14.08
C TRP A 41 12.12 3.07 13.28
N LEU A 42 11.66 2.85 12.03
CA LEU A 42 11.12 3.90 11.15
C LEU A 42 9.78 4.43 11.65
N ALA A 43 8.94 3.57 12.22
CA ALA A 43 7.61 3.88 12.73
C ALA A 43 7.54 3.56 14.24
N PRO A 44 8.21 4.38 15.09
CA PRO A 44 8.21 4.17 16.53
C PRO A 44 6.82 4.39 17.12
N ALA A 45 6.59 3.89 18.35
CA ALA A 45 5.37 4.16 19.07
C ALA A 45 5.16 5.68 19.24
N ASN A 46 3.97 6.14 18.90
CA ASN A 46 3.55 7.53 18.95
C ASN A 46 2.32 7.69 19.87
N GLU A 47 1.81 8.92 19.97
CA GLU A 47 0.56 9.18 20.69
C GLU A 47 -0.62 8.41 20.06
N PRO A 48 -1.65 8.03 20.82
CA PRO A 48 -2.73 7.16 20.33
C PRO A 48 -3.54 7.71 19.16
N ASP A 49 -3.52 9.02 18.90
CA ASP A 49 -4.18 9.69 17.78
C ASP A 49 -3.26 9.92 16.57
N HIS A 50 -2.01 9.43 16.64
CA HIS A 50 -1.04 9.56 15.55
C HIS A 50 -1.21 8.47 14.51
N TRP A 51 -1.03 8.83 13.25
CA TRP A 51 -1.06 7.92 12.10
C TRP A 51 0.29 7.89 11.39
N ASP A 52 0.91 6.73 11.33
CA ASP A 52 2.04 6.49 10.43
C ASP A 52 1.53 5.97 9.08
N VAL A 53 1.75 6.75 8.02
CA VAL A 53 1.44 6.34 6.65
C VAL A 53 2.70 5.75 6.05
N ILE A 54 2.81 4.43 6.06
CA ILE A 54 4.02 3.71 5.64
C ILE A 54 3.96 3.42 4.14
N GLU A 55 5.01 3.81 3.41
CA GLU A 55 5.16 3.50 1.99
C GLU A 55 5.25 1.99 1.77
N GLY A 56 4.39 1.44 0.91
CA GLY A 56 4.43 0.03 0.50
C GLY A 56 5.62 -0.24 -0.44
N GLN A 57 6.06 -1.49 -0.45
CA GLN A 57 7.08 -1.99 -1.37
C GLN A 57 6.44 -2.84 -2.47
N GLY A 58 7.21 -3.64 -3.20
CA GLY A 58 6.78 -4.42 -4.35
C GLY A 58 5.47 -5.21 -4.18
N SER A 59 5.51 -6.51 -4.45
CA SER A 59 4.31 -7.35 -4.35
C SER A 59 4.67 -8.69 -3.70
N LEU A 60 3.77 -9.22 -2.87
CA LEU A 60 3.88 -10.59 -2.32
C LEU A 60 3.87 -11.67 -3.41
N PHE A 61 3.40 -11.34 -4.62
CA PHE A 61 3.38 -12.26 -5.77
C PHE A 61 4.64 -12.14 -6.65
N HIS A 62 5.50 -11.15 -6.42
CA HIS A 62 6.69 -10.98 -7.24
C HIS A 62 7.86 -11.78 -6.66
N PRO A 63 8.43 -12.75 -7.40
CA PRO A 63 9.43 -13.68 -6.85
C PRO A 63 10.70 -12.99 -6.31
N ALA A 64 11.06 -11.82 -6.85
CA ALA A 64 12.24 -11.07 -6.39
C ALA A 64 11.94 -10.10 -5.21
N PHE A 65 10.67 -9.70 -5.01
CA PHE A 65 10.33 -8.63 -4.07
C PHE A 65 9.42 -9.09 -2.92
N ALA A 66 8.89 -10.31 -2.99
CA ALA A 66 7.95 -10.83 -2.00
C ALA A 66 8.52 -10.83 -0.58
N GLY A 67 9.79 -11.21 -0.41
CA GLY A 67 10.44 -11.27 0.90
C GLY A 67 10.56 -9.90 1.58
N VAL A 68 10.90 -8.85 0.82
CA VAL A 68 10.95 -7.47 1.33
C VAL A 68 9.54 -6.99 1.69
N SER A 69 8.56 -7.23 0.82
CA SER A 69 7.15 -6.84 1.06
C SER A 69 6.58 -7.52 2.30
N LEU A 70 6.89 -8.79 2.54
CA LEU A 70 6.45 -9.53 3.71
C LEU A 70 7.12 -9.03 5.00
N GLY A 71 8.42 -8.81 4.98
CA GLY A 71 9.17 -8.27 6.12
C GLY A 71 8.69 -6.87 6.52
N LEU A 72 8.43 -5.99 5.52
CA LEU A 72 7.82 -4.69 5.72
C LEU A 72 6.44 -4.80 6.36
N LEU A 73 5.57 -5.66 5.83
CA LEU A 73 4.21 -5.86 6.32
C LEU A 73 4.21 -6.35 7.77
N HIS A 74 5.09 -7.29 8.12
CA HIS A 74 5.20 -7.80 9.47
C HIS A 74 5.80 -6.79 10.46
N GLY A 75 6.78 -6.00 10.03
CA GLY A 75 7.35 -4.94 10.87
C GLY A 75 6.41 -3.77 11.11
N ALA A 76 5.59 -3.43 10.11
CA ALA A 76 4.63 -2.35 10.18
C ALA A 76 3.40 -2.68 11.05
N GLN A 77 3.00 -3.95 11.14
CA GLN A 77 1.80 -4.41 11.87
C GLN A 77 0.57 -3.54 11.58
N PRO A 78 0.22 -3.29 10.31
CA PRO A 78 -0.70 -2.23 9.92
C PRO A 78 -2.13 -2.50 10.42
N ASP A 79 -2.82 -1.47 10.90
CA ASP A 79 -4.25 -1.49 11.19
C ASP A 79 -5.09 -1.37 9.91
N ALA A 80 -4.56 -0.66 8.91
CA ALA A 80 -5.23 -0.38 7.67
C ALA A 80 -4.33 -0.62 6.46
N LEU A 81 -4.85 -1.33 5.47
CA LEU A 81 -4.19 -1.58 4.19
C LEU A 81 -4.90 -0.85 3.05
N VAL A 82 -4.13 -0.18 2.21
CA VAL A 82 -4.58 0.37 0.94
C VAL A 82 -3.89 -0.39 -0.19
N LEU A 83 -4.68 -1.07 -1.03
CA LEU A 83 -4.16 -1.77 -2.20
C LEU A 83 -3.83 -0.76 -3.30
N CYS A 84 -2.59 -0.78 -3.81
CA CYS A 84 -2.18 0.06 -4.94
C CYS A 84 -2.24 -0.74 -6.24
N HIS A 85 -2.88 -0.18 -7.27
CA HIS A 85 -3.11 -0.86 -8.55
C HIS A 85 -2.90 0.07 -9.75
N GLU A 86 -2.37 -0.50 -10.83
CA GLU A 86 -2.27 0.13 -12.16
C GLU A 86 -2.95 -0.79 -13.19
N PRO A 87 -4.16 -0.40 -13.69
CA PRO A 87 -5.07 -1.31 -14.40
C PRO A 87 -4.66 -1.65 -15.83
N THR A 88 -3.69 -0.96 -16.42
CA THR A 88 -3.19 -1.28 -17.78
C THR A 88 -2.07 -2.34 -17.76
N ARG A 89 -1.54 -2.63 -16.59
CA ARG A 89 -0.49 -3.63 -16.43
C ARG A 89 -1.09 -5.05 -16.44
N THR A 90 -0.55 -5.92 -17.24
CA THR A 90 -1.03 -7.31 -17.42
C THR A 90 -0.11 -8.36 -16.79
N HIS A 91 1.13 -8.00 -16.50
CA HIS A 91 2.14 -8.93 -15.97
C HIS A 91 3.04 -8.25 -14.94
N MET A 92 3.75 -9.05 -14.17
CA MET A 92 4.71 -8.57 -13.17
C MET A 92 5.84 -7.80 -13.84
N ARG A 93 6.30 -6.74 -13.21
CA ARG A 93 7.38 -5.90 -13.72
C ARG A 93 8.64 -6.73 -13.94
N GLY A 94 9.15 -6.73 -15.17
CA GLY A 94 10.34 -7.49 -15.55
C GLY A 94 10.09 -9.00 -15.84
N LEU A 95 8.86 -9.51 -15.67
CA LEU A 95 8.51 -10.92 -15.84
C LEU A 95 7.32 -11.06 -16.79
N LYS A 96 7.60 -11.12 -18.09
CA LYS A 96 6.57 -11.13 -19.15
C LYS A 96 5.63 -12.33 -19.10
N ASP A 97 6.15 -13.47 -18.61
CA ASP A 97 5.41 -14.74 -18.54
C ASP A 97 4.66 -14.93 -17.21
N GLN A 98 4.73 -13.95 -16.31
CA GLN A 98 4.05 -14.00 -15.02
C GLN A 98 2.92 -12.95 -14.97
N PRO A 99 1.66 -13.38 -15.13
CA PRO A 99 0.51 -12.49 -15.07
C PRO A 99 0.37 -11.86 -13.66
N LEU A 100 -0.29 -10.72 -13.60
CA LEU A 100 -0.71 -10.15 -12.31
C LEU A 100 -1.81 -11.03 -11.68
N PRO A 101 -1.82 -11.17 -10.35
CA PRO A 101 -2.94 -11.80 -9.64
C PRO A 101 -4.21 -10.93 -9.78
N GLY A 102 -5.38 -11.54 -9.59
CA GLY A 102 -6.62 -10.80 -9.43
C GLY A 102 -6.57 -9.89 -8.19
N LEU A 103 -7.33 -8.79 -8.21
CA LEU A 103 -7.32 -7.83 -7.10
C LEU A 103 -7.80 -8.47 -5.79
N ARG A 104 -8.84 -9.29 -5.85
CA ARG A 104 -9.34 -10.04 -4.69
C ARG A 104 -8.26 -10.96 -4.10
N GLU A 105 -7.60 -11.74 -4.93
CA GLU A 105 -6.52 -12.63 -4.51
C GLU A 105 -5.36 -11.84 -3.88
N CYS A 106 -4.99 -10.71 -4.49
CA CYS A 106 -3.95 -9.84 -3.97
C CYS A 106 -4.33 -9.30 -2.58
N LEU A 107 -5.56 -8.82 -2.43
CA LEU A 107 -6.08 -8.30 -1.16
C LEU A 107 -6.10 -9.37 -0.08
N ASP A 108 -6.63 -10.55 -0.39
CA ASP A 108 -6.78 -11.66 0.56
C ASP A 108 -5.41 -12.15 1.06
N LEU A 109 -4.41 -12.26 0.18
CA LEU A 109 -3.07 -12.66 0.59
C LEU A 109 -2.43 -11.61 1.52
N ASN A 110 -2.54 -10.32 1.17
CA ASN A 110 -1.99 -9.25 2.01
C ASN A 110 -2.66 -9.23 3.40
N LEU A 111 -3.97 -9.37 3.48
CA LEU A 111 -4.70 -9.45 4.76
C LEU A 111 -4.31 -10.68 5.59
N ARG A 112 -4.17 -11.85 4.97
CA ARG A 112 -3.70 -13.06 5.66
C ARG A 112 -2.30 -12.88 6.23
N CYS A 113 -1.38 -12.29 5.48
CA CYS A 113 -0.02 -12.03 5.95
C CYS A 113 0.00 -10.97 7.06
N ALA A 114 -0.78 -9.90 6.95
CA ALA A 114 -0.89 -8.86 7.97
C ALA A 114 -1.48 -9.42 9.28
N ALA A 115 -2.48 -10.30 9.19
CA ALA A 115 -3.15 -10.91 10.34
C ALA A 115 -2.23 -11.79 11.21
N LEU A 116 -1.07 -12.20 10.71
CA LEU A 116 -0.07 -12.95 11.50
C LEU A 116 0.56 -12.09 12.61
N THR A 117 0.62 -10.79 12.41
CA THR A 117 1.20 -9.83 13.35
C THR A 117 0.17 -8.85 13.92
N ASN A 118 -0.89 -8.53 13.16
CA ASN A 118 -2.02 -7.74 13.63
C ASN A 118 -3.35 -8.36 13.14
N PRO A 119 -4.02 -9.20 13.97
CA PRO A 119 -5.29 -9.81 13.58
C PRO A 119 -6.43 -8.83 13.29
N ALA A 120 -6.30 -7.58 13.72
CA ALA A 120 -7.28 -6.53 13.49
C ALA A 120 -7.06 -5.78 12.14
N ALA A 121 -5.99 -6.11 11.40
CA ALA A 121 -5.69 -5.50 10.11
C ALA A 121 -6.87 -5.60 9.14
N ARG A 122 -7.23 -4.48 8.52
CA ARG A 122 -8.35 -4.41 7.56
C ARG A 122 -7.96 -3.65 6.30
N ALA A 123 -8.59 -3.99 5.18
CA ALA A 123 -8.48 -3.20 3.97
C ALA A 123 -9.46 -2.02 4.02
N VAL A 124 -9.01 -0.84 3.59
CA VAL A 124 -9.78 0.40 3.68
C VAL A 124 -9.98 1.07 2.32
N GLY A 125 -9.35 0.57 1.27
CA GLY A 125 -9.53 1.10 -0.07
C GLY A 125 -8.49 0.64 -1.07
N VAL A 126 -8.68 1.09 -2.30
CA VAL A 126 -7.80 0.84 -3.44
C VAL A 126 -7.36 2.16 -4.04
N ALA A 127 -6.06 2.39 -4.11
CA ALA A 127 -5.45 3.51 -4.80
C ALA A 127 -5.08 3.08 -6.24
N VAL A 128 -5.73 3.68 -7.23
CA VAL A 128 -5.61 3.27 -8.64
C VAL A 128 -4.89 4.36 -9.43
N ASN A 129 -3.78 4.00 -10.05
CA ASN A 129 -3.14 4.90 -11.02
C ASN A 129 -3.84 4.77 -12.37
N THR A 130 -4.68 5.74 -12.72
CA THR A 130 -5.44 5.76 -13.97
C THR A 130 -4.79 6.57 -15.10
N ALA A 131 -3.56 7.05 -14.90
CA ALA A 131 -2.88 7.95 -15.83
C ALA A 131 -2.70 7.36 -17.26
N HIS A 132 -2.69 6.03 -17.39
CA HIS A 132 -2.52 5.32 -18.65
C HIS A 132 -3.82 4.77 -19.24
N LEU A 133 -4.96 5.03 -18.59
CA LEU A 133 -6.27 4.67 -19.14
C LEU A 133 -6.66 5.62 -20.28
N PRO A 134 -7.43 5.15 -21.28
CA PRO A 134 -8.08 6.02 -22.24
C PRO A 134 -8.95 7.07 -21.57
N GLU A 135 -9.10 8.22 -22.23
CA GLU A 135 -9.99 9.29 -21.76
C GLU A 135 -11.42 8.76 -21.52
N GLY A 136 -12.01 9.13 -20.40
CA GLY A 136 -13.36 8.71 -20.00
C GLY A 136 -13.47 7.32 -19.34
N GLU A 137 -12.42 6.51 -19.35
CA GLU A 137 -12.45 5.16 -18.79
C GLU A 137 -12.19 5.09 -17.26
N ARG A 138 -11.64 6.17 -16.68
CA ARG A 138 -11.28 6.21 -15.25
C ARG A 138 -12.46 5.85 -14.35
N ASP A 139 -13.56 6.58 -14.44
CA ASP A 139 -14.67 6.46 -13.50
C ASP A 139 -15.33 5.08 -13.59
N ARG A 140 -15.44 4.54 -14.81
CA ARG A 140 -15.90 3.17 -15.05
C ARG A 140 -14.97 2.14 -14.38
N ARG A 141 -13.65 2.33 -14.52
CA ARG A 141 -12.66 1.40 -13.93
C ARG A 141 -12.70 1.44 -12.41
N LEU A 142 -12.80 2.63 -11.82
CA LEU A 142 -12.93 2.76 -10.37
C LEU A 142 -14.21 2.08 -9.86
N ALA A 143 -15.36 2.31 -10.50
CA ALA A 143 -16.61 1.66 -10.15
C ALA A 143 -16.56 0.12 -10.24
N MET A 144 -15.92 -0.43 -11.30
CA MET A 144 -15.73 -1.88 -11.41
C MET A 144 -14.91 -2.46 -10.27
N ILE A 145 -13.86 -1.76 -9.82
CA ILE A 145 -13.03 -2.21 -8.69
C ILE A 145 -13.82 -2.13 -7.38
N GLU A 146 -14.62 -1.09 -7.19
CA GLU A 146 -15.51 -0.96 -6.03
C GLU A 146 -16.53 -2.10 -5.98
N ASP A 147 -17.16 -2.42 -7.11
CA ASP A 147 -18.12 -3.54 -7.21
C ASP A 147 -17.46 -4.89 -6.90
N GLU A 148 -16.24 -5.11 -7.40
CA GLU A 148 -15.48 -6.35 -7.16
C GLU A 148 -15.08 -6.51 -5.69
N LEU A 149 -14.56 -5.45 -5.07
CA LEU A 149 -13.91 -5.55 -3.76
C LEU A 149 -14.79 -5.09 -2.60
N GLY A 150 -15.84 -4.32 -2.85
CA GLY A 150 -16.65 -3.70 -1.81
C GLY A 150 -15.91 -2.61 -1.02
N LEU A 151 -14.89 -2.01 -1.61
CA LEU A 151 -14.03 -1.01 -1.00
C LEU A 151 -13.97 0.26 -1.86
N PRO A 152 -13.79 1.45 -1.28
CA PRO A 152 -13.57 2.67 -2.05
C PRO A 152 -12.37 2.52 -2.99
N ALA A 153 -12.54 2.77 -4.28
CA ALA A 153 -11.46 2.89 -5.25
C ALA A 153 -11.31 4.35 -5.68
N VAL A 154 -10.09 4.88 -5.62
CA VAL A 154 -9.80 6.29 -5.94
C VAL A 154 -8.55 6.41 -6.79
N ASP A 155 -8.50 7.43 -7.63
CA ASP A 155 -7.22 7.88 -8.21
C ASP A 155 -6.66 8.99 -7.30
N PRO A 156 -5.53 8.75 -6.62
CA PRO A 156 -4.98 9.71 -5.66
C PRO A 156 -4.69 11.08 -6.25
N ILE A 157 -4.38 11.15 -7.54
CA ILE A 157 -4.03 12.40 -8.24
C ILE A 157 -5.28 13.06 -8.83
N ALA A 158 -6.13 12.29 -9.51
CA ALA A 158 -7.25 12.84 -10.25
C ALA A 158 -8.49 13.09 -9.36
N THR A 159 -8.74 12.22 -8.37
CA THR A 159 -9.94 12.33 -7.49
C THR A 159 -9.60 12.58 -6.02
N GLY A 160 -8.32 12.45 -5.65
CA GLY A 160 -7.86 12.53 -4.27
C GLY A 160 -8.20 11.28 -3.45
N VAL A 161 -7.74 11.27 -2.19
CA VAL A 161 -7.84 10.10 -1.29
C VAL A 161 -8.93 10.26 -0.21
N GLY A 162 -9.78 11.27 -0.32
CA GLY A 162 -10.78 11.63 0.71
C GLY A 162 -11.60 10.44 1.18
N ARG A 163 -12.17 9.67 0.26
CA ARG A 163 -13.04 8.51 0.53
C ARG A 163 -12.34 7.39 1.31
N ILE A 164 -11.03 7.18 1.07
CA ILE A 164 -10.23 6.21 1.85
C ILE A 164 -10.01 6.73 3.26
N VAL A 165 -9.66 8.02 3.41
CA VAL A 165 -9.44 8.63 4.73
C VAL A 165 -10.73 8.66 5.55
N ASP A 166 -11.89 8.90 4.93
CA ASP A 166 -13.20 8.85 5.61
C ASP A 166 -13.49 7.46 6.21
N GLY A 167 -13.03 6.40 5.58
CA GLY A 167 -13.17 5.02 6.06
C GLY A 167 -12.21 4.63 7.20
N LEU A 168 -11.34 5.52 7.64
CA LEU A 168 -10.42 5.30 8.78
C LEU A 168 -10.99 5.85 10.11
N ALA A 169 -11.96 6.74 10.04
CA ALA A 169 -12.59 7.40 11.19
C ALA A 169 -13.52 6.47 11.98
#